data_32663b2c0ee74359fd03be6d91ffa1ed
#
_entry.id   32663b2c0ee74359fd03be6d91ffa1ed
#
_cell.length_a   1.000
_cell.length_b   1.000
_cell.length_c   1.000
_cell.angle_alpha   90.00
_cell.angle_beta   90.00
_cell.angle_gamma   90.00
#
_symmetry.space_group_name_H-M   'P 1'
#
loop_
_entity.id
_entity.type
_entity.pdbx_description
1 polymer ?
#
loop_
_entity_poly.entity_id
_entity_poly.type
_entity_poly.pdbx_seq_one_letter_code
_entity_poly.pdbx_strand_id
1 'polypeptide(L)'
;MRCFKAYDIRGRLGEELNPDVARTIARAFAEELGARRVVLGHDPRASSAELAAAVAEGLMLAGAEVLVLGLCGTEEMYFATDHLKADAGIEVTASHNPMDYNGLKLVGPGARPLTPVQFQAVKARAVAAGFTGTGAGKLTPVNPRADYVARLLSFVDLPALRPLKIVVNAGNGAAGPTFDALAAALQAAGAPLEFIRLHHAPDGSFPNGIPNPLLPENQPVTAEAVRAHGADLGVAWDGDFDRCFLFDETGAFVAGEYVVGLLAEVFLAKEPGGAVVHDPRVVWNTQDIVARAGGRAVMAPTGHAYLKAAMREQGAVYGGEMSAHHYFRDFMCCDSGMIPWLLVAELMGRTGQNLSGLLAARRAAFPSSGEVNFTVADAKKVIGKIAYSYGAQADDVDHLDGHSFDMGAWRFNLRASNTEPLLRLNVEAKGDAGLVALKLAELSAVISAG
;
A
#
# COMPACT_ATOMS: atom_id res chain seq x y z
N MET A 1 -14.48 13.68 -16.67
CA MET A 1 -14.27 12.27 -16.35
C MET A 1 -14.28 12.10 -14.83
N ARG A 2 -15.23 11.33 -14.30
CA ARG A 2 -15.42 11.13 -12.84
C ARG A 2 -14.42 10.13 -12.25
N CYS A 3 -13.80 9.29 -13.08
CA CYS A 3 -12.80 8.30 -12.66
C CYS A 3 -11.48 8.88 -12.18
N PHE A 4 -11.15 10.14 -12.49
CA PHE A 4 -9.98 10.81 -11.92
C PHE A 4 -10.24 11.16 -10.44
N LYS A 5 -9.52 10.52 -9.52
CA LYS A 5 -9.56 10.80 -8.08
C LYS A 5 -8.42 11.77 -7.70
N ALA A 6 -7.92 11.74 -6.48
CA ALA A 6 -6.90 12.67 -6.03
C ALA A 6 -5.55 12.50 -6.78
N TYR A 7 -5.13 11.25 -6.99
CA TYR A 7 -3.84 10.88 -7.62
C TYR A 7 -3.90 9.59 -8.45
N ASP A 8 -5.04 8.87 -8.41
CA ASP A 8 -5.29 7.62 -9.15
C ASP A 8 -6.55 7.74 -10.00
N ILE A 9 -6.67 6.84 -10.97
CA ILE A 9 -7.89 6.65 -11.73
C ILE A 9 -8.64 5.47 -11.11
N ARG A 10 -9.88 5.71 -10.69
CA ARG A 10 -10.81 4.71 -10.15
C ARG A 10 -12.20 5.03 -10.62
N GLY A 11 -12.90 4.07 -11.20
CA GLY A 11 -14.24 4.30 -11.71
C GLY A 11 -15.10 3.07 -11.68
N ARG A 12 -16.41 3.28 -11.55
CA ARG A 12 -17.40 2.23 -11.73
C ARG A 12 -17.43 1.82 -13.19
N LEU A 13 -17.38 0.50 -13.42
CA LEU A 13 -17.39 -0.07 -14.76
C LEU A 13 -18.64 0.30 -15.55
N GLY A 14 -18.46 0.58 -16.83
CA GLY A 14 -19.50 1.02 -17.74
C GLY A 14 -19.78 2.53 -17.68
N GLU A 15 -20.06 3.07 -16.50
CA GLU A 15 -20.46 4.47 -16.33
C GLU A 15 -19.26 5.45 -16.27
N GLU A 16 -18.26 5.13 -15.45
CA GLU A 16 -17.12 6.03 -15.20
C GLU A 16 -15.85 5.56 -15.92
N LEU A 17 -15.70 4.23 -16.03
CA LEU A 17 -14.54 3.60 -16.68
C LEU A 17 -15.04 2.46 -17.58
N ASN A 18 -14.63 2.50 -18.84
CA ASN A 18 -14.89 1.50 -19.87
C ASN A 18 -13.71 1.50 -20.86
N PRO A 19 -13.64 0.57 -21.84
CA PRO A 19 -12.53 0.50 -22.79
C PRO A 19 -12.25 1.81 -23.53
N ASP A 20 -13.27 2.56 -23.94
CA ASP A 20 -13.08 3.83 -24.67
C ASP A 20 -12.48 4.92 -23.79
N VAL A 21 -12.93 5.00 -22.54
CA VAL A 21 -12.39 5.91 -21.51
C VAL A 21 -10.93 5.52 -21.21
N ALA A 22 -10.64 4.24 -21.01
CA ALA A 22 -9.29 3.75 -20.73
C ALA A 22 -8.32 4.05 -21.91
N ARG A 23 -8.74 3.78 -23.15
CA ARG A 23 -8.00 4.13 -24.36
C ARG A 23 -7.68 5.62 -24.44
N THR A 24 -8.71 6.44 -24.20
CA THR A 24 -8.59 7.91 -24.23
C THR A 24 -7.61 8.42 -23.18
N ILE A 25 -7.67 7.89 -21.95
CA ILE A 25 -6.76 8.27 -20.87
C ILE A 25 -5.33 7.85 -21.18
N ALA A 26 -5.13 6.63 -21.65
CA ALA A 26 -3.81 6.11 -21.99
C ALA A 26 -3.13 6.92 -23.10
N ARG A 27 -3.90 7.29 -24.13
CA ARG A 27 -3.40 8.18 -25.19
C ARG A 27 -3.04 9.56 -24.65
N ALA A 28 -3.92 10.16 -23.86
CA ALA A 28 -3.64 11.45 -23.22
C ALA A 28 -2.40 11.41 -22.33
N PHE A 29 -2.24 10.32 -21.56
CA PHE A 29 -1.09 10.11 -20.70
C PHE A 29 0.23 10.04 -21.48
N ALA A 30 0.28 9.22 -22.54
CA ALA A 30 1.49 9.10 -23.37
C ALA A 30 1.84 10.41 -24.07
N GLU A 31 0.86 11.10 -24.66
CA GLU A 31 1.09 12.37 -25.36
C GLU A 31 1.49 13.50 -24.38
N GLU A 32 0.91 13.54 -23.18
CA GLU A 32 1.23 14.57 -22.18
C GLU A 32 2.64 14.41 -21.62
N LEU A 33 3.08 13.17 -21.38
CA LEU A 33 4.43 12.90 -20.89
C LEU A 33 5.47 12.82 -22.02
N GLY A 34 5.05 12.81 -23.28
CA GLY A 34 5.93 12.51 -24.40
C GLY A 34 6.51 11.10 -24.34
N ALA A 35 5.79 10.16 -23.69
CA ALA A 35 6.27 8.82 -23.41
C ALA A 35 6.31 7.97 -24.70
N ARG A 36 7.47 7.38 -25.00
CA ARG A 36 7.69 6.52 -26.15
C ARG A 36 7.76 5.04 -25.81
N ARG A 37 8.11 4.70 -24.57
CA ARG A 37 8.17 3.34 -24.03
C ARG A 37 7.38 3.28 -22.75
N VAL A 38 6.31 2.50 -22.71
CA VAL A 38 5.40 2.44 -21.57
C VAL A 38 5.21 0.98 -21.13
N VAL A 39 5.49 0.70 -19.87
CA VAL A 39 5.19 -0.61 -19.26
C VAL A 39 3.69 -0.70 -18.99
N LEU A 40 3.10 -1.85 -19.29
CA LEU A 40 1.69 -2.14 -19.07
C LEU A 40 1.52 -3.49 -18.38
N GLY A 41 0.89 -3.47 -17.21
CA GLY A 41 0.46 -4.63 -16.48
C GLY A 41 -1.01 -4.57 -16.08
N HIS A 42 -1.53 -5.68 -15.55
CA HIS A 42 -2.90 -5.73 -15.04
C HIS A 42 -3.09 -6.78 -13.95
N ASP A 43 -4.01 -6.51 -13.02
CA ASP A 43 -4.47 -7.46 -12.00
C ASP A 43 -5.40 -8.55 -12.60
N PRO A 44 -5.81 -9.60 -11.82
CA PRO A 44 -6.64 -10.68 -12.32
C PRO A 44 -8.12 -10.33 -12.49
N ARG A 45 -8.61 -9.12 -12.15
CA ARG A 45 -10.03 -8.78 -12.30
C ARG A 45 -10.54 -9.09 -13.70
N ALA A 46 -11.76 -9.61 -13.81
CA ALA A 46 -12.34 -10.03 -15.07
C ALA A 46 -12.34 -8.93 -16.15
N SER A 47 -12.45 -7.66 -15.74
CA SER A 47 -12.40 -6.50 -16.64
C SER A 47 -10.99 -6.01 -16.97
N SER A 48 -9.95 -6.45 -16.24
CA SER A 48 -8.61 -5.85 -16.34
C SER A 48 -7.93 -6.16 -17.67
N ALA A 49 -8.06 -7.37 -18.19
CA ALA A 49 -7.45 -7.74 -19.47
C ALA A 49 -8.05 -6.94 -20.65
N GLU A 50 -9.38 -6.73 -20.67
CA GLU A 50 -10.06 -5.92 -21.69
C GLU A 50 -9.64 -4.45 -21.60
N LEU A 51 -9.61 -3.90 -20.38
CA LEU A 51 -9.15 -2.52 -20.16
C LEU A 51 -7.67 -2.34 -20.52
N ALA A 52 -6.82 -3.32 -20.21
CA ALA A 52 -5.41 -3.29 -20.57
C ALA A 52 -5.21 -3.31 -22.10
N ALA A 53 -6.02 -4.09 -22.84
CA ALA A 53 -6.01 -4.06 -24.29
C ALA A 53 -6.38 -2.67 -24.84
N ALA A 54 -7.40 -2.03 -24.29
CA ALA A 54 -7.79 -0.67 -24.67
C ALA A 54 -6.72 0.38 -24.31
N VAL A 55 -6.08 0.23 -23.13
CA VAL A 55 -4.92 1.06 -22.72
C VAL A 55 -3.79 0.91 -23.73
N ALA A 56 -3.44 -0.32 -24.12
CA ALA A 56 -2.41 -0.59 -25.11
C ALA A 56 -2.70 0.08 -26.47
N GLU A 57 -3.96 0.00 -26.95
CA GLU A 57 -4.38 0.72 -28.16
C GLU A 57 -4.17 2.23 -28.02
N GLY A 58 -4.58 2.83 -26.89
CA GLY A 58 -4.41 4.26 -26.64
C GLY A 58 -2.95 4.69 -26.68
N LEU A 59 -2.07 3.91 -26.05
CA LEU A 59 -0.62 4.14 -26.05
C LEU A 59 -0.03 4.02 -27.47
N MET A 60 -0.43 3.00 -28.23
CA MET A 60 0.02 2.82 -29.61
C MET A 60 -0.46 3.95 -30.53
N LEU A 61 -1.68 4.46 -30.35
CA LEU A 61 -2.19 5.61 -31.07
C LEU A 61 -1.38 6.89 -30.79
N ALA A 62 -0.76 7.00 -29.62
CA ALA A 62 0.19 8.05 -29.30
C ALA A 62 1.60 7.79 -29.91
N GLY A 63 1.83 6.62 -30.51
CA GLY A 63 3.12 6.23 -31.09
C GLY A 63 4.08 5.55 -30.12
N ALA A 64 3.61 5.11 -28.96
CA ALA A 64 4.45 4.46 -27.95
C ALA A 64 4.66 2.96 -28.24
N GLU A 65 5.85 2.45 -27.88
CA GLU A 65 6.11 1.04 -27.67
C GLU A 65 5.54 0.63 -26.31
N VAL A 66 4.64 -0.35 -26.29
CA VAL A 66 4.02 -0.88 -25.08
C VAL A 66 4.75 -2.14 -24.65
N LEU A 67 5.42 -2.09 -23.50
CA LEU A 67 6.12 -3.20 -22.88
C LEU A 67 5.13 -3.97 -21.99
N VAL A 68 4.60 -5.08 -22.51
CA VAL A 68 3.48 -5.81 -21.90
C VAL A 68 3.99 -6.85 -20.90
N LEU A 69 3.66 -6.67 -19.63
CA LEU A 69 3.90 -7.65 -18.56
C LEU A 69 2.83 -8.74 -18.50
N GLY A 70 1.59 -8.41 -18.88
CA GLY A 70 0.42 -9.27 -18.67
C GLY A 70 -0.05 -9.22 -17.22
N LEU A 71 -0.46 -10.37 -16.68
CA LEU A 71 -0.89 -10.50 -15.28
C LEU A 71 0.30 -10.28 -14.33
N CYS A 72 0.22 -9.24 -13.54
CA CYS A 72 1.21 -8.89 -12.52
C CYS A 72 0.56 -8.04 -11.41
N GLY A 73 1.34 -7.63 -10.44
CA GLY A 73 0.91 -6.64 -9.46
C GLY A 73 1.57 -5.29 -9.63
N THR A 74 1.04 -4.33 -8.91
CA THR A 74 1.46 -2.94 -8.98
C THR A 74 2.98 -2.78 -8.81
N GLU A 75 3.60 -3.48 -7.87
CA GLU A 75 5.04 -3.36 -7.61
C GLU A 75 5.91 -3.96 -8.71
N GLU A 76 5.44 -4.99 -9.44
CA GLU A 76 6.14 -5.52 -10.62
C GLU A 76 6.16 -4.49 -11.76
N MET A 77 5.04 -3.77 -11.95
CA MET A 77 4.97 -2.68 -12.93
C MET A 77 5.93 -1.54 -12.55
N TYR A 78 6.02 -1.18 -11.27
CA TYR A 78 7.00 -0.18 -10.80
C TYR A 78 8.43 -0.62 -11.09
N PHE A 79 8.77 -1.84 -10.69
CA PHE A 79 10.10 -2.42 -10.95
C PHE A 79 10.43 -2.43 -12.44
N ALA A 80 9.52 -2.95 -13.28
CA ALA A 80 9.72 -3.05 -14.71
C ALA A 80 9.90 -1.66 -15.36
N THR A 81 9.16 -0.65 -14.90
CA THR A 81 9.28 0.73 -15.41
C THR A 81 10.70 1.28 -15.20
N ASP A 82 11.27 1.09 -14.01
CA ASP A 82 12.64 1.51 -13.74
C ASP A 82 13.68 0.61 -14.39
N HIS A 83 13.53 -0.71 -14.26
CA HIS A 83 14.50 -1.71 -14.74
C HIS A 83 14.69 -1.63 -16.27
N LEU A 84 13.60 -1.54 -17.02
CA LEU A 84 13.61 -1.45 -18.47
C LEU A 84 13.87 -0.03 -18.98
N LYS A 85 14.08 0.94 -18.08
CA LYS A 85 14.26 2.36 -18.41
C LYS A 85 13.13 2.88 -19.30
N ALA A 86 11.90 2.52 -18.98
CA ALA A 86 10.72 3.01 -19.66
C ALA A 86 10.41 4.45 -19.23
N ASP A 87 9.74 5.19 -20.12
CA ASP A 87 9.35 6.59 -19.87
C ASP A 87 8.16 6.67 -18.91
N ALA A 88 7.38 5.59 -18.79
CA ALA A 88 6.18 5.55 -17.96
C ALA A 88 5.73 4.10 -17.70
N GLY A 89 4.82 3.93 -16.74
CA GLY A 89 4.17 2.65 -16.46
C GLY A 89 2.69 2.82 -16.12
N ILE A 90 1.89 1.84 -16.50
CA ILE A 90 0.47 1.74 -16.17
C ILE A 90 0.17 0.36 -15.61
N GLU A 91 -0.50 0.31 -14.44
CA GLU A 91 -1.12 -0.90 -13.91
C GLU A 91 -2.64 -0.76 -13.96
N VAL A 92 -3.30 -1.70 -14.62
CA VAL A 92 -4.77 -1.76 -14.67
C VAL A 92 -5.25 -2.56 -13.46
N THR A 93 -5.74 -1.85 -12.47
CA THR A 93 -6.15 -2.45 -11.19
C THR A 93 -7.13 -1.56 -10.44
N ALA A 94 -7.98 -2.19 -9.65
CA ALA A 94 -8.75 -1.51 -8.60
C ALA A 94 -8.36 -2.01 -7.20
N SER A 95 -7.23 -2.73 -7.05
CA SER A 95 -6.75 -3.25 -5.77
C SER A 95 -7.89 -3.98 -5.02
N HIS A 96 -8.32 -3.45 -3.88
CA HIS A 96 -9.36 -3.99 -3.02
C HIS A 96 -10.74 -3.34 -3.19
N ASN A 97 -10.97 -2.55 -4.23
CA ASN A 97 -12.28 -1.95 -4.50
C ASN A 97 -13.33 -3.02 -4.85
N PRO A 98 -14.65 -2.72 -4.73
CA PRO A 98 -15.73 -3.62 -5.14
C PRO A 98 -15.59 -4.13 -6.58
N MET A 99 -16.30 -5.23 -6.91
CA MET A 99 -16.19 -5.92 -8.21
C MET A 99 -16.60 -5.06 -9.39
N ASP A 100 -17.51 -4.11 -9.18
CA ASP A 100 -18.01 -3.18 -10.19
C ASP A 100 -17.06 -1.99 -10.45
N TYR A 101 -15.84 -2.01 -9.88
CA TYR A 101 -14.81 -0.99 -10.09
C TYR A 101 -13.59 -1.56 -10.81
N ASN A 102 -12.93 -0.67 -11.56
CA ASN A 102 -11.55 -0.85 -12.00
C ASN A 102 -10.82 0.51 -12.02
N GLY A 103 -9.54 0.52 -12.38
CA GLY A 103 -8.74 1.73 -12.36
C GLY A 103 -7.42 1.61 -13.11
N LEU A 104 -6.66 2.70 -13.08
CA LEU A 104 -5.32 2.79 -13.63
C LEU A 104 -4.41 3.48 -12.61
N LYS A 105 -3.32 2.82 -12.23
CA LYS A 105 -2.20 3.45 -11.52
C LYS A 105 -1.18 3.90 -12.55
N LEU A 106 -0.78 5.17 -12.49
CA LEU A 106 0.07 5.82 -13.47
C LEU A 106 1.38 6.26 -12.84
N VAL A 107 2.50 5.92 -13.47
CA VAL A 107 3.83 6.41 -13.06
C VAL A 107 4.63 6.93 -14.24
N GLY A 108 5.48 7.91 -13.99
CA GLY A 108 6.48 8.40 -14.92
C GLY A 108 7.81 7.64 -14.81
N PRO A 109 8.90 8.19 -15.39
CA PRO A 109 10.23 7.56 -15.36
C PRO A 109 10.70 7.26 -13.94
N GLY A 110 11.35 6.09 -13.75
CA GLY A 110 11.80 5.65 -12.42
C GLY A 110 10.66 5.36 -11.44
N ALA A 111 9.51 4.94 -11.96
CA ALA A 111 8.28 4.66 -11.21
C ALA A 111 7.83 5.82 -10.29
N ARG A 112 8.08 7.06 -10.71
CA ARG A 112 7.68 8.25 -9.93
C ARG A 112 6.19 8.53 -10.12
N PRO A 113 5.44 8.81 -9.05
CA PRO A 113 4.08 9.31 -9.19
C PRO A 113 4.03 10.55 -10.08
N LEU A 114 2.95 10.74 -10.82
CA LEU A 114 2.73 12.00 -11.50
C LEU A 114 2.57 13.13 -10.49
N THR A 115 3.14 14.28 -10.80
CA THR A 115 2.83 15.50 -10.03
C THR A 115 1.35 15.86 -10.21
N PRO A 116 0.74 16.59 -9.25
CA PRO A 116 -0.64 17.06 -9.40
C PRO A 116 -0.88 17.82 -10.70
N VAL A 117 0.11 18.62 -11.14
CA VAL A 117 0.05 19.37 -12.41
C VAL A 117 -0.01 18.42 -13.61
N GLN A 118 0.87 17.42 -13.67
CA GLN A 118 0.86 16.42 -14.73
C GLN A 118 -0.44 15.63 -14.75
N PHE A 119 -0.92 15.20 -13.57
CA PHE A 119 -2.16 14.43 -13.47
C PHE A 119 -3.37 15.23 -13.96
N GLN A 120 -3.46 16.52 -13.63
CA GLN A 120 -4.52 17.40 -14.15
C GLN A 120 -4.36 17.68 -15.66
N ALA A 121 -3.14 17.79 -16.17
CA ALA A 121 -2.89 17.97 -17.60
C ALA A 121 -3.33 16.74 -18.41
N VAL A 122 -3.03 15.52 -17.92
CA VAL A 122 -3.55 14.26 -18.49
C VAL A 122 -5.08 14.27 -18.54
N LYS A 123 -5.73 14.65 -17.42
CA LYS A 123 -7.18 14.75 -17.34
C LYS A 123 -7.75 15.75 -18.34
N ALA A 124 -7.17 16.94 -18.42
CA ALA A 124 -7.61 17.99 -19.34
C ALA A 124 -7.50 17.56 -20.79
N ARG A 125 -6.37 16.94 -21.18
CA ARG A 125 -6.16 16.39 -22.54
C ARG A 125 -7.15 15.28 -22.86
N ALA A 126 -7.39 14.36 -21.92
CA ALA A 126 -8.36 13.27 -22.09
C ALA A 126 -9.80 13.80 -22.26
N VAL A 127 -10.19 14.85 -21.53
CA VAL A 127 -11.52 15.47 -21.63
C VAL A 127 -11.68 16.21 -22.96
N ALA A 128 -10.65 16.94 -23.38
CA ALA A 128 -10.68 17.70 -24.63
C ALA A 128 -10.55 16.83 -25.88
N ALA A 129 -10.11 15.57 -25.73
CA ALA A 129 -9.76 14.67 -26.84
C ALA A 129 -8.79 15.33 -27.87
N GLY A 130 -7.96 16.25 -27.38
CA GLY A 130 -7.00 17.05 -28.17
C GLY A 130 -5.73 16.26 -28.48
N PHE A 131 -5.85 15.21 -29.31
CA PHE A 131 -4.76 14.32 -29.66
C PHE A 131 -4.02 14.80 -30.91
N THR A 132 -2.70 14.69 -30.87
CA THR A 132 -1.81 15.11 -31.96
C THR A 132 -1.02 13.95 -32.57
N GLY A 133 -0.85 12.86 -31.81
CA GLY A 133 -0.11 11.68 -32.26
C GLY A 133 -0.89 10.93 -33.35
N THR A 134 -0.20 10.62 -34.46
CA THR A 134 -0.68 9.75 -35.55
C THR A 134 0.21 8.51 -35.68
N GLY A 135 0.97 8.21 -34.63
CA GLY A 135 2.01 7.20 -34.66
C GLY A 135 1.47 5.78 -34.71
N ALA A 136 2.28 4.90 -35.26
CA ALA A 136 2.11 3.45 -35.19
C ALA A 136 3.01 2.93 -34.08
N GLY A 137 2.47 2.81 -32.86
CA GLY A 137 3.13 2.13 -31.76
C GLY A 137 3.17 0.61 -31.98
N LYS A 138 3.84 -0.11 -31.09
CA LYS A 138 3.92 -1.59 -31.15
C LYS A 138 3.76 -2.19 -29.77
N LEU A 139 3.36 -3.46 -29.71
CA LEU A 139 3.35 -4.28 -28.53
C LEU A 139 4.63 -5.11 -28.45
N THR A 140 5.29 -5.11 -27.30
CA THR A 140 6.47 -5.91 -27.03
C THR A 140 6.27 -6.66 -25.72
N PRO A 141 6.00 -7.98 -25.73
CA PRO A 141 5.93 -8.77 -24.51
C PRO A 141 7.29 -8.76 -23.78
N VAL A 142 7.27 -8.58 -22.46
CA VAL A 142 8.46 -8.58 -21.61
C VAL A 142 8.22 -9.39 -20.35
N ASN A 143 9.27 -10.00 -19.80
CA ASN A 143 9.17 -10.76 -18.56
C ASN A 143 10.40 -10.51 -17.68
N PRO A 144 10.44 -9.40 -16.92
CA PRO A 144 11.54 -9.08 -16.02
C PRO A 144 11.41 -9.75 -14.63
N ARG A 145 10.51 -10.75 -14.46
CA ARG A 145 10.21 -11.34 -13.14
C ARG A 145 11.44 -11.94 -12.44
N ALA A 146 12.37 -12.54 -13.19
CA ALA A 146 13.60 -13.06 -12.59
C ALA A 146 14.47 -11.95 -11.98
N ASP A 147 14.61 -10.83 -12.67
CA ASP A 147 15.37 -9.67 -12.18
C ASP A 147 14.65 -8.98 -11.02
N TYR A 148 13.31 -8.94 -11.06
CA TYR A 148 12.50 -8.46 -9.95
C TYR A 148 12.69 -9.33 -8.70
N VAL A 149 12.61 -10.66 -8.81
CA VAL A 149 12.87 -11.58 -7.70
C VAL A 149 14.29 -11.42 -7.15
N ALA A 150 15.29 -11.26 -8.02
CA ALA A 150 16.66 -10.98 -7.59
C ALA A 150 16.75 -9.65 -6.80
N ARG A 151 16.00 -8.62 -7.21
CA ARG A 151 15.89 -7.37 -6.47
C ARG A 151 15.25 -7.58 -5.09
N LEU A 152 14.17 -8.35 -4.97
CA LEU A 152 13.55 -8.67 -3.68
C LEU A 152 14.54 -9.36 -2.73
N LEU A 153 15.26 -10.37 -3.24
CA LEU A 153 16.25 -11.10 -2.45
C LEU A 153 17.42 -10.21 -1.99
N SER A 154 17.72 -9.11 -2.69
CA SER A 154 18.75 -8.17 -2.27
C SER A 154 18.42 -7.38 -1.00
N PHE A 155 17.15 -7.39 -0.54
CA PHE A 155 16.75 -6.74 0.70
C PHE A 155 16.99 -7.59 1.94
N VAL A 156 17.10 -8.93 1.79
CA VAL A 156 17.15 -9.87 2.89
C VAL A 156 18.53 -10.54 3.00
N ASP A 157 19.02 -10.68 4.22
CA ASP A 157 20.21 -11.48 4.52
C ASP A 157 19.79 -12.95 4.67
N LEU A 158 19.87 -13.71 3.58
CA LEU A 158 19.42 -15.10 3.53
C LEU A 158 20.04 -16.00 4.62
N PRO A 159 21.34 -15.90 4.96
CA PRO A 159 21.93 -16.63 6.09
C PRO A 159 21.30 -16.35 7.45
N ALA A 160 20.63 -15.21 7.62
CA ALA A 160 19.97 -14.87 8.87
C ALA A 160 18.56 -15.52 9.01
N LEU A 161 18.03 -16.09 7.95
CA LEU A 161 16.76 -16.81 8.00
C LEU A 161 16.93 -18.11 8.80
N ARG A 162 15.96 -18.40 9.68
CA ARG A 162 15.83 -19.66 10.41
C ARG A 162 14.70 -20.52 9.82
N PRO A 163 14.59 -21.81 10.20
CA PRO A 163 13.41 -22.56 9.86
C PRO A 163 12.13 -21.87 10.33
N LEU A 164 11.27 -21.53 9.38
CA LEU A 164 9.95 -20.93 9.63
C LEU A 164 8.91 -21.57 8.73
N LYS A 165 7.74 -21.83 9.29
CA LYS A 165 6.53 -22.21 8.56
C LYS A 165 5.65 -20.98 8.39
N ILE A 166 5.34 -20.62 7.16
CA ILE A 166 4.66 -19.38 6.80
C ILE A 166 3.39 -19.68 6.01
N VAL A 167 2.25 -19.22 6.51
CA VAL A 167 1.00 -19.19 5.74
C VAL A 167 1.06 -17.98 4.83
N VAL A 168 0.76 -18.18 3.54
CA VAL A 168 0.69 -17.11 2.54
C VAL A 168 -0.68 -17.12 1.88
N ASN A 169 -1.40 -16.01 1.96
CA ASN A 169 -2.74 -15.83 1.40
C ASN A 169 -2.72 -14.79 0.29
N ALA A 170 -2.77 -15.27 -0.96
CA ALA A 170 -2.81 -14.41 -2.14
C ALA A 170 -4.20 -13.83 -2.45
N GLY A 171 -5.24 -14.23 -1.72
CA GLY A 171 -6.60 -13.72 -1.87
C GLY A 171 -7.19 -13.89 -3.28
N ASN A 172 -6.70 -14.86 -4.07
CA ASN A 172 -6.98 -15.00 -5.50
C ASN A 172 -6.57 -13.76 -6.34
N GLY A 173 -5.75 -12.85 -5.77
CA GLY A 173 -5.18 -11.68 -6.42
C GLY A 173 -3.98 -12.01 -7.32
N ALA A 174 -3.20 -11.00 -7.64
CA ALA A 174 -2.02 -11.14 -8.52
C ALA A 174 -0.79 -11.75 -7.82
N ALA A 175 -0.78 -11.87 -6.48
CA ALA A 175 0.40 -12.24 -5.70
C ALA A 175 0.91 -13.68 -5.96
N GLY A 176 0.01 -14.64 -6.25
CA GLY A 176 0.34 -16.08 -6.28
C GLY A 176 1.51 -16.42 -7.20
N PRO A 177 1.45 -16.16 -8.50
CA PRO A 177 2.53 -16.49 -9.46
C PRO A 177 3.86 -15.81 -9.13
N THR A 178 3.82 -14.60 -8.62
CA THR A 178 5.00 -13.83 -8.22
C THR A 178 5.61 -14.41 -6.95
N PHE A 179 4.78 -14.76 -5.99
CA PHE A 179 5.22 -15.45 -4.78
C PHE A 179 5.85 -16.81 -5.11
N ASP A 180 5.30 -17.58 -6.07
CA ASP A 180 5.90 -18.86 -6.47
C ASP A 180 7.30 -18.69 -7.06
N ALA A 181 7.52 -17.65 -7.88
CA ALA A 181 8.84 -17.35 -8.40
C ALA A 181 9.82 -16.97 -7.26
N LEU A 182 9.37 -16.17 -6.29
CA LEU A 182 10.16 -15.80 -5.12
C LEU A 182 10.45 -17.02 -4.22
N ALA A 183 9.44 -17.88 -3.95
CA ALA A 183 9.59 -19.07 -3.14
C ALA A 183 10.57 -20.07 -3.78
N ALA A 184 10.52 -20.24 -5.11
CA ALA A 184 11.47 -21.08 -5.84
C ALA A 184 12.92 -20.53 -5.73
N ALA A 185 13.09 -19.21 -5.82
CA ALA A 185 14.40 -18.58 -5.67
C ALA A 185 14.96 -18.70 -4.23
N LEU A 186 14.10 -18.52 -3.22
CA LEU A 186 14.45 -18.74 -1.81
C LEU A 186 14.87 -20.20 -1.56
N GLN A 187 14.12 -21.16 -2.10
CA GLN A 187 14.45 -22.58 -2.01
C GLN A 187 15.79 -22.90 -2.70
N ALA A 188 16.00 -22.38 -3.90
CA ALA A 188 17.26 -22.55 -4.63
C ALA A 188 18.45 -21.97 -3.88
N ALA A 189 18.24 -20.88 -3.12
CA ALA A 189 19.24 -20.27 -2.26
C ALA A 189 19.42 -20.99 -0.91
N GLY A 190 18.68 -22.07 -0.65
CA GLY A 190 18.76 -22.86 0.59
C GLY A 190 18.08 -22.22 1.79
N ALA A 191 17.17 -21.26 1.59
CA ALA A 191 16.41 -20.65 2.70
C ALA A 191 15.53 -21.74 3.37
N PRO A 192 15.57 -21.87 4.71
CA PRO A 192 14.88 -22.95 5.43
C PRO A 192 13.39 -22.58 5.70
N LEU A 193 12.66 -22.18 4.67
CA LEU A 193 11.28 -21.73 4.77
C LEU A 193 10.30 -22.76 4.20
N GLU A 194 9.23 -23.04 4.94
CA GLU A 194 8.08 -23.86 4.49
C GLU A 194 6.87 -22.96 4.27
N PHE A 195 6.16 -23.14 3.15
CA PHE A 195 5.03 -22.30 2.79
C PHE A 195 3.72 -23.07 2.66
N ILE A 196 2.68 -22.57 3.32
CA ILE A 196 1.30 -23.03 3.19
C ILE A 196 0.52 -21.98 2.39
N ARG A 197 0.03 -22.35 1.21
CA ARG A 197 -0.61 -21.46 0.26
C ARG A 197 -2.12 -21.46 0.40
N LEU A 198 -2.73 -20.27 0.53
CA LEU A 198 -4.17 -20.07 0.57
C LEU A 198 -4.61 -19.20 -0.58
N HIS A 199 -5.75 -19.49 -1.19
CA HIS A 199 -6.36 -18.69 -2.26
C HIS A 199 -5.31 -18.24 -3.29
N HIS A 200 -4.47 -19.19 -3.70
CA HIS A 200 -3.19 -18.90 -4.32
C HIS A 200 -3.28 -18.61 -5.81
N ALA A 201 -4.14 -19.35 -6.53
CA ALA A 201 -4.34 -19.11 -7.95
C ALA A 201 -5.09 -17.81 -8.20
N PRO A 202 -4.61 -16.93 -9.11
CA PRO A 202 -5.35 -15.74 -9.52
C PRO A 202 -6.72 -16.12 -10.08
N ASP A 203 -7.77 -15.46 -9.58
CA ASP A 203 -9.14 -15.64 -10.07
C ASP A 203 -9.90 -14.32 -9.96
N GLY A 204 -10.16 -13.69 -11.12
CA GLY A 204 -10.81 -12.39 -11.18
C GLY A 204 -12.28 -12.38 -10.75
N SER A 205 -12.87 -13.54 -10.45
CA SER A 205 -14.19 -13.63 -9.82
C SER A 205 -14.14 -13.46 -8.31
N PHE A 206 -12.94 -13.54 -7.71
CA PHE A 206 -12.70 -13.50 -6.26
C PHE A 206 -13.66 -14.40 -5.47
N PRO A 207 -13.61 -15.74 -5.67
CA PRO A 207 -14.58 -16.66 -5.08
C PRO A 207 -14.56 -16.69 -3.55
N ASN A 208 -13.48 -16.17 -2.93
CA ASN A 208 -13.31 -16.07 -1.49
C ASN A 208 -13.48 -14.63 -0.97
N GLY A 209 -14.12 -13.76 -1.75
CA GLY A 209 -14.26 -12.33 -1.47
C GLY A 209 -13.08 -11.51 -1.98
N ILE A 210 -13.30 -10.20 -2.08
CA ILE A 210 -12.26 -9.26 -2.50
C ILE A 210 -11.16 -9.22 -1.42
N PRO A 211 -9.88 -9.44 -1.79
CA PRO A 211 -8.80 -9.48 -0.83
C PRO A 211 -8.52 -8.09 -0.26
N ASN A 212 -8.97 -7.88 0.96
CA ASN A 212 -8.68 -6.71 1.78
C ASN A 212 -8.45 -7.14 3.24
N PRO A 213 -7.26 -7.64 3.58
CA PRO A 213 -6.97 -8.13 4.94
C PRO A 213 -7.02 -7.05 6.03
N LEU A 214 -7.11 -5.77 5.65
CA LEU A 214 -7.33 -4.68 6.61
C LEU A 214 -8.71 -4.79 7.30
N LEU A 215 -9.71 -5.33 6.59
CA LEU A 215 -11.05 -5.51 7.12
C LEU A 215 -11.11 -6.72 8.07
N PRO A 216 -11.65 -6.58 9.29
CA PRO A 216 -11.70 -7.66 10.28
C PRO A 216 -12.38 -8.94 9.76
N GLU A 217 -13.40 -8.82 8.92
CA GLU A 217 -14.11 -9.94 8.33
C GLU A 217 -13.28 -10.80 7.37
N ASN A 218 -12.17 -10.26 6.82
CA ASN A 218 -11.27 -10.96 5.91
C ASN A 218 -10.05 -11.59 6.63
N GLN A 219 -9.88 -11.33 7.93
CA GLN A 219 -8.74 -11.83 8.70
C GLN A 219 -8.86 -13.30 9.13
N PRO A 220 -10.05 -13.84 9.48
CA PRO A 220 -10.19 -15.16 10.07
C PRO A 220 -9.56 -16.29 9.24
N VAL A 221 -9.70 -16.24 7.92
CA VAL A 221 -9.18 -17.30 7.04
C VAL A 221 -7.65 -17.48 7.16
N THR A 222 -6.89 -16.38 7.23
CA THR A 222 -5.44 -16.44 7.42
C THR A 222 -5.09 -16.79 8.87
N ALA A 223 -5.76 -16.16 9.83
CA ALA A 223 -5.57 -16.41 11.26
C ALA A 223 -5.81 -17.88 11.67
N GLU A 224 -6.88 -18.47 11.17
CA GLU A 224 -7.22 -19.87 11.42
C GLU A 224 -6.20 -20.82 10.78
N ALA A 225 -5.75 -20.53 9.57
CA ALA A 225 -4.72 -21.34 8.91
C ALA A 225 -3.39 -21.29 9.67
N VAL A 226 -2.98 -20.11 10.17
CA VAL A 226 -1.77 -19.99 11.01
C VAL A 226 -1.89 -20.94 12.22
N ARG A 227 -3.00 -20.89 12.95
CA ARG A 227 -3.23 -21.75 14.12
C ARG A 227 -3.32 -23.24 13.74
N ALA A 228 -4.07 -23.58 12.69
CA ALA A 228 -4.31 -24.97 12.29
C ALA A 228 -3.03 -25.67 11.84
N HIS A 229 -2.11 -24.96 11.23
CA HIS A 229 -0.84 -25.52 10.76
C HIS A 229 0.33 -25.30 11.73
N GLY A 230 0.10 -24.61 12.86
CA GLY A 230 1.18 -24.24 13.78
C GLY A 230 2.25 -23.42 13.05
N ALA A 231 1.83 -22.45 12.23
CA ALA A 231 2.74 -21.63 11.47
C ALA A 231 3.34 -20.52 12.34
N ASP A 232 4.58 -20.13 12.04
CA ASP A 232 5.31 -19.08 12.77
C ASP A 232 4.87 -17.66 12.33
N LEU A 233 4.33 -17.55 11.11
CA LEU A 233 3.95 -16.28 10.50
C LEU A 233 2.81 -16.50 9.50
N GLY A 234 1.87 -15.56 9.46
CA GLY A 234 0.91 -15.42 8.37
C GLY A 234 1.17 -14.15 7.57
N VAL A 235 1.07 -14.26 6.25
CA VAL A 235 1.19 -13.15 5.30
C VAL A 235 -0.04 -13.14 4.41
N ALA A 236 -0.64 -11.98 4.21
CA ALA A 236 -1.73 -11.80 3.27
C ALA A 236 -1.53 -10.54 2.45
N TRP A 237 -2.04 -10.52 1.22
CA TRP A 237 -1.94 -9.40 0.31
C TRP A 237 -3.32 -8.94 -0.16
N ASP A 238 -3.41 -7.74 -0.68
CA ASP A 238 -4.58 -7.27 -1.42
C ASP A 238 -4.50 -7.63 -2.92
N GLY A 239 -5.48 -7.18 -3.71
CA GLY A 239 -5.67 -7.67 -5.07
C GLY A 239 -4.50 -7.50 -6.02
N ASP A 240 -3.76 -6.40 -5.91
CA ASP A 240 -2.57 -6.06 -6.71
C ASP A 240 -1.27 -6.09 -5.90
N PHE A 241 -1.31 -6.65 -4.69
CA PHE A 241 -0.26 -6.96 -3.73
C PHE A 241 0.78 -5.86 -3.48
N ASP A 242 0.37 -4.61 -3.52
CA ASP A 242 1.24 -3.51 -3.09
C ASP A 242 1.20 -3.27 -1.56
N ARG A 243 0.39 -4.07 -0.83
CA ARG A 243 0.30 -4.07 0.63
C ARG A 243 0.58 -5.44 1.22
N CYS A 244 1.26 -5.45 2.39
CA CYS A 244 1.60 -6.66 3.13
C CYS A 244 0.96 -6.63 4.52
N PHE A 245 0.13 -7.61 4.79
CA PHE A 245 -0.54 -7.80 6.08
C PHE A 245 0.03 -9.01 6.79
N LEU A 246 0.34 -8.85 8.08
CA LEU A 246 1.00 -9.88 8.87
C LEU A 246 0.08 -10.41 9.99
N PHE A 247 0.27 -11.68 10.29
CA PHE A 247 -0.35 -12.39 11.41
C PHE A 247 0.76 -13.06 12.20
N ASP A 248 0.74 -12.90 13.51
CA ASP A 248 1.73 -13.55 14.37
C ASP A 248 1.41 -15.05 14.55
N GLU A 249 2.28 -15.78 15.23
CA GLU A 249 2.19 -17.23 15.44
C GLU A 249 0.93 -17.66 16.21
N THR A 250 0.25 -16.74 16.88
CA THR A 250 -1.05 -17.00 17.53
C THR A 250 -2.23 -16.85 16.58
N GLY A 251 -1.97 -16.39 15.35
CA GLY A 251 -2.96 -16.00 14.36
C GLY A 251 -3.55 -14.61 14.62
N ALA A 252 -2.96 -13.81 15.50
CA ALA A 252 -3.41 -12.44 15.73
C ALA A 252 -2.92 -11.53 14.58
N PHE A 253 -3.84 -10.72 14.04
CA PHE A 253 -3.51 -9.69 13.06
C PHE A 253 -2.56 -8.65 13.66
N VAL A 254 -1.53 -8.28 12.91
CA VAL A 254 -0.58 -7.25 13.31
C VAL A 254 -0.99 -5.92 12.67
N ALA A 255 -1.40 -4.97 13.52
CA ALA A 255 -1.77 -3.65 13.04
C ALA A 255 -0.59 -2.93 12.38
N GLY A 256 -0.88 -2.24 11.27
CA GLY A 256 0.16 -1.70 10.39
C GLY A 256 1.13 -0.73 11.05
N GLU A 257 0.68 0.07 12.02
CA GLU A 257 1.53 1.01 12.76
C GLU A 257 2.68 0.32 13.52
N TYR A 258 2.48 -0.93 13.97
CA TYR A 258 3.56 -1.69 14.61
C TYR A 258 4.53 -2.27 13.57
N VAL A 259 4.03 -2.68 12.41
CA VAL A 259 4.88 -3.13 11.29
C VAL A 259 5.73 -1.97 10.78
N VAL A 260 5.15 -0.77 10.65
CA VAL A 260 5.88 0.46 10.27
C VAL A 260 7.02 0.74 11.24
N GLY A 261 6.76 0.69 12.56
CA GLY A 261 7.79 0.86 13.57
C GLY A 261 8.89 -0.20 13.50
N LEU A 262 8.50 -1.47 13.37
CA LEU A 262 9.42 -2.61 13.30
C LEU A 262 10.37 -2.48 12.09
N LEU A 263 9.85 -2.16 10.92
CA LEU A 263 10.66 -1.97 9.72
C LEU A 263 11.50 -0.69 9.78
N ALA A 264 11.00 0.38 10.40
CA ALA A 264 11.81 1.58 10.66
C ALA A 264 13.06 1.24 11.48
N GLU A 265 12.93 0.41 12.52
CA GLU A 265 14.06 -0.06 13.33
C GLU A 265 15.07 -0.85 12.49
N VAL A 266 14.59 -1.77 11.62
CA VAL A 266 15.45 -2.55 10.72
C VAL A 266 16.27 -1.66 9.79
N PHE A 267 15.66 -0.63 9.21
CA PHE A 267 16.36 0.27 8.28
C PHE A 267 17.31 1.23 9.01
N LEU A 268 16.93 1.75 10.16
CA LEU A 268 17.79 2.64 10.95
C LEU A 268 18.96 1.91 11.60
N ALA A 269 18.85 0.60 11.88
CA ALA A 269 20.00 -0.20 12.28
C ALA A 269 21.05 -0.33 11.17
N LYS A 270 20.63 -0.32 9.89
CA LYS A 270 21.52 -0.34 8.71
C LYS A 270 22.05 1.06 8.37
N GLU A 271 21.26 2.10 8.60
CA GLU A 271 21.61 3.51 8.28
C GLU A 271 21.19 4.44 9.45
N PRO A 272 22.04 4.52 10.50
CA PRO A 272 21.79 5.39 11.64
C PRO A 272 21.64 6.86 11.22
N GLY A 273 20.66 7.57 11.80
CA GLY A 273 20.39 8.97 11.44
C GLY A 273 19.51 9.15 10.20
N GLY A 274 19.15 8.05 9.53
CA GLY A 274 18.29 8.09 8.35
C GLY A 274 16.90 8.69 8.61
N ALA A 275 16.24 9.19 7.57
CA ALA A 275 14.86 9.65 7.65
C ALA A 275 13.89 8.48 7.43
N VAL A 276 12.78 8.49 8.16
CA VAL A 276 11.65 7.58 8.00
C VAL A 276 10.38 8.41 7.80
N VAL A 277 9.67 8.14 6.71
CA VAL A 277 8.38 8.81 6.42
C VAL A 277 7.23 7.95 6.96
N HIS A 278 6.25 8.57 7.62
CA HIS A 278 5.05 7.87 8.10
C HIS A 278 3.80 8.73 7.95
N ASP A 279 2.63 8.10 7.95
CA ASP A 279 1.36 8.80 7.93
C ASP A 279 1.00 9.39 9.32
N PRO A 280 0.05 10.33 9.42
CA PRO A 280 -0.23 11.04 10.67
C PRO A 280 -1.29 10.36 11.56
N ARG A 281 -1.81 9.19 11.21
CA ARG A 281 -2.95 8.55 11.90
C ARG A 281 -2.58 8.01 13.28
N VAL A 282 -1.54 7.14 13.35
CA VAL A 282 -0.96 6.61 14.60
C VAL A 282 0.55 6.77 14.51
N VAL A 283 1.13 7.58 15.39
CA VAL A 283 2.48 8.11 15.17
C VAL A 283 3.50 7.78 16.24
N TRP A 284 3.06 7.68 17.52
CA TRP A 284 3.98 7.66 18.65
C TRP A 284 4.90 6.44 18.67
N ASN A 285 4.36 5.25 18.30
CA ASN A 285 5.19 4.06 18.22
C ASN A 285 6.36 4.26 17.24
N THR A 286 6.09 4.74 16.04
CA THR A 286 7.11 4.95 15.00
C THR A 286 8.07 6.07 15.38
N GLN A 287 7.56 7.20 15.90
CA GLN A 287 8.38 8.35 16.30
C GLN A 287 9.32 8.01 17.45
N ASP A 288 8.88 7.24 18.46
CA ASP A 288 9.72 6.80 19.57
C ASP A 288 10.85 5.88 19.09
N ILE A 289 10.55 4.93 18.20
CA ILE A 289 11.56 4.04 17.59
C ILE A 289 12.58 4.85 16.81
N VAL A 290 12.13 5.75 15.95
CA VAL A 290 13.00 6.58 15.11
C VAL A 290 13.89 7.46 15.99
N ALA A 291 13.33 8.11 17.02
CA ALA A 291 14.10 8.93 17.94
C ALA A 291 15.17 8.13 18.70
N ARG A 292 14.82 6.95 19.23
CA ARG A 292 15.80 6.06 19.91
C ARG A 292 16.93 5.60 19.01
N ALA A 293 16.64 5.40 17.74
CA ALA A 293 17.64 5.03 16.73
C ALA A 293 18.44 6.23 16.20
N GLY A 294 18.22 7.44 16.72
CA GLY A 294 18.87 8.68 16.27
C GLY A 294 18.47 9.10 14.87
N GLY A 295 17.35 8.58 14.34
CA GLY A 295 16.81 8.91 13.04
C GLY A 295 15.92 10.16 13.05
N ARG A 296 15.37 10.49 11.89
CA ARG A 296 14.45 11.62 11.70
C ARG A 296 13.08 11.12 11.21
N ALA A 297 12.05 11.23 12.05
CA ALA A 297 10.68 10.96 11.66
C ALA A 297 10.11 12.14 10.86
N VAL A 298 9.46 11.83 9.74
CA VAL A 298 8.82 12.80 8.84
C VAL A 298 7.38 12.38 8.59
N MET A 299 6.42 13.21 8.97
CA MET A 299 5.01 12.97 8.63
C MET A 299 4.70 13.43 7.20
N ALA A 300 3.89 12.64 6.49
CA ALA A 300 3.33 13.00 5.19
C ALA A 300 1.82 12.68 5.18
N PRO A 301 1.00 13.38 4.37
CA PRO A 301 -0.40 13.05 4.22
C PRO A 301 -0.58 11.58 3.77
N THR A 302 -1.66 10.94 4.22
CA THR A 302 -1.99 9.56 3.85
C THR A 302 -2.18 9.41 2.33
N GLY A 303 -1.54 8.41 1.75
CA GLY A 303 -1.68 8.04 0.35
C GLY A 303 -0.33 7.88 -0.35
N HIS A 304 -0.23 6.82 -1.14
CA HIS A 304 1.03 6.35 -1.72
C HIS A 304 1.78 7.42 -2.53
N ALA A 305 1.07 8.32 -3.22
CA ALA A 305 1.71 9.38 -4.01
C ALA A 305 2.43 10.40 -3.11
N TYR A 306 1.83 10.74 -1.96
CA TYR A 306 2.40 11.70 -1.01
C TYR A 306 3.62 11.12 -0.29
N LEU A 307 3.51 9.86 0.17
CA LEU A 307 4.64 9.21 0.84
C LEU A 307 5.83 9.02 -0.12
N LYS A 308 5.58 8.55 -1.34
CA LYS A 308 6.63 8.42 -2.38
C LYS A 308 7.32 9.75 -2.70
N ALA A 309 6.56 10.84 -2.74
CA ALA A 309 7.12 12.18 -2.95
C ALA A 309 7.96 12.63 -1.75
N ALA A 310 7.42 12.51 -0.53
CA ALA A 310 8.12 12.87 0.70
C ALA A 310 9.41 12.04 0.90
N MET A 311 9.38 10.74 0.60
CA MET A 311 10.59 9.90 0.68
C MET A 311 11.70 10.41 -0.22
N ARG A 312 11.38 10.79 -1.47
CA ARG A 312 12.36 11.32 -2.42
C ARG A 312 12.89 12.68 -2.00
N GLU A 313 12.01 13.56 -1.54
CA GLU A 313 12.36 14.90 -1.07
C GLU A 313 13.27 14.86 0.16
N GLN A 314 12.96 13.97 1.10
CA GLN A 314 13.67 13.85 2.37
C GLN A 314 14.86 12.88 2.33
N GLY A 315 15.08 12.17 1.22
CA GLY A 315 16.09 11.12 1.13
C GLY A 315 15.83 9.97 2.11
N ALA A 316 14.55 9.71 2.42
CA ALA A 316 14.18 8.75 3.45
C ALA A 316 14.54 7.31 3.04
N VAL A 317 15.05 6.53 3.99
CA VAL A 317 15.47 5.14 3.77
C VAL A 317 14.28 4.20 3.67
N TYR A 318 13.21 4.53 4.40
CA TYR A 318 11.99 3.75 4.51
C TYR A 318 10.80 4.69 4.72
N GLY A 319 9.62 4.23 4.30
CA GLY A 319 8.36 4.88 4.62
C GLY A 319 7.28 3.83 4.87
N GLY A 320 6.26 4.17 5.65
CA GLY A 320 5.16 3.25 5.94
C GLY A 320 3.86 3.93 6.29
N GLU A 321 2.76 3.25 5.96
CA GLU A 321 1.40 3.63 6.35
C GLU A 321 0.78 2.54 7.21
N MET A 322 -0.04 2.91 8.17
CA MET A 322 -0.81 1.92 8.95
C MET A 322 -1.78 1.08 8.10
N SER A 323 -2.04 1.48 6.86
CA SER A 323 -2.81 0.73 5.86
C SER A 323 -2.00 -0.38 5.17
N ALA A 324 -0.81 -0.71 5.69
CA ALA A 324 0.09 -1.77 5.23
C ALA A 324 0.81 -1.50 3.90
N HIS A 325 0.87 -0.26 3.44
CA HIS A 325 1.84 0.15 2.42
C HIS A 325 3.21 0.40 3.07
N HIS A 326 4.24 -0.21 2.52
CA HIS A 326 5.63 -0.08 2.97
C HIS A 326 6.52 0.29 1.79
N TYR A 327 7.20 1.44 1.89
CA TYR A 327 7.96 2.08 0.82
C TYR A 327 9.46 1.99 1.10
N PHE A 328 10.24 1.68 0.09
CA PHE A 328 11.66 1.44 0.25
C PHE A 328 12.45 2.33 -0.71
N ARG A 329 13.43 3.11 -0.19
CA ARG A 329 14.29 3.96 -1.03
C ARG A 329 14.92 3.16 -2.15
N ASP A 330 15.47 2.00 -1.81
CA ASP A 330 16.19 1.15 -2.75
C ASP A 330 15.26 0.32 -3.65
N PHE A 331 13.94 0.46 -3.48
CA PHE A 331 12.90 0.02 -4.40
C PHE A 331 12.18 1.22 -5.03
N MET A 332 12.97 2.15 -5.62
CA MET A 332 12.51 3.37 -6.28
C MET A 332 11.60 4.27 -5.40
N CYS A 333 11.74 4.22 -4.09
CA CYS A 333 10.80 4.81 -3.13
C CYS A 333 9.34 4.35 -3.37
N CYS A 334 9.15 3.17 -3.93
CA CYS A 334 7.83 2.57 -4.16
C CYS A 334 7.45 1.60 -3.04
N ASP A 335 6.17 1.36 -2.93
CA ASP A 335 5.58 0.35 -2.05
C ASP A 335 5.79 -1.06 -2.63
N SER A 336 5.91 -2.01 -1.71
CA SER A 336 6.01 -3.43 -2.01
C SER A 336 5.29 -4.24 -0.93
N GLY A 337 4.49 -5.21 -1.35
CA GLY A 337 3.92 -6.22 -0.46
C GLY A 337 4.83 -7.42 -0.27
N MET A 338 5.84 -7.61 -1.14
CA MET A 338 6.74 -8.77 -1.03
C MET A 338 7.94 -8.53 -0.11
N ILE A 339 8.45 -7.32 0.03
CA ILE A 339 9.62 -7.01 0.84
C ILE A 339 9.35 -7.09 2.36
N PRO A 340 8.22 -6.60 2.90
CA PRO A 340 8.02 -6.50 4.35
C PRO A 340 8.12 -7.83 5.09
N TRP A 341 7.46 -8.87 4.60
CA TRP A 341 7.47 -10.18 5.27
C TRP A 341 8.85 -10.85 5.23
N LEU A 342 9.64 -10.64 4.17
CA LEU A 342 11.02 -11.12 4.08
C LEU A 342 11.89 -10.50 5.19
N LEU A 343 11.78 -9.19 5.38
CA LEU A 343 12.51 -8.46 6.43
C LEU A 343 12.07 -8.87 7.85
N VAL A 344 10.78 -9.13 8.03
CA VAL A 344 10.25 -9.64 9.31
C VAL A 344 10.76 -11.06 9.58
N ALA A 345 10.76 -11.94 8.57
CA ALA A 345 11.33 -13.28 8.70
C ALA A 345 12.84 -13.25 9.02
N GLU A 346 13.60 -12.34 8.40
CA GLU A 346 15.01 -12.09 8.74
C GLU A 346 15.17 -11.64 10.19
N LEU A 347 14.35 -10.68 10.64
CA LEU A 347 14.41 -10.18 12.01
C LEU A 347 14.07 -11.28 13.03
N MET A 348 13.05 -12.09 12.76
CA MET A 348 12.72 -13.26 13.58
C MET A 348 13.89 -14.26 13.64
N GLY A 349 14.62 -14.45 12.55
CA GLY A 349 15.81 -15.28 12.50
C GLY A 349 16.96 -14.72 13.32
N ARG A 350 17.27 -13.43 13.17
CA ARG A 350 18.35 -12.75 13.89
C ARG A 350 18.14 -12.69 15.39
N THR A 351 16.90 -12.46 15.83
CA THR A 351 16.56 -12.30 17.25
C THR A 351 16.22 -13.62 17.95
N GLY A 352 15.88 -14.66 17.19
CA GLY A 352 15.32 -15.90 17.71
C GLY A 352 13.91 -15.76 18.31
N GLN A 353 13.28 -14.59 18.19
CA GLN A 353 11.95 -14.32 18.74
C GLN A 353 10.85 -14.60 17.72
N ASN A 354 9.64 -14.88 18.21
CA ASN A 354 8.43 -14.89 17.41
C ASN A 354 7.91 -13.46 17.21
N LEU A 355 7.03 -13.26 16.23
CA LEU A 355 6.54 -11.93 15.90
C LEU A 355 5.77 -11.27 17.06
N SER A 356 4.93 -12.04 17.79
CA SER A 356 4.24 -11.51 18.97
C SER A 356 5.20 -10.99 20.03
N GLY A 357 6.31 -11.69 20.26
CA GLY A 357 7.37 -11.30 21.21
C GLY A 357 8.08 -10.01 20.79
N LEU A 358 8.40 -9.86 19.49
CA LEU A 358 9.00 -8.64 18.95
C LEU A 358 8.11 -7.40 19.16
N LEU A 359 6.78 -7.60 19.15
CA LEU A 359 5.80 -6.51 19.23
C LEU A 359 5.27 -6.24 20.65
N ALA A 360 5.44 -7.17 21.59
CA ALA A 360 4.82 -7.10 22.91
C ALA A 360 5.13 -5.80 23.67
N ALA A 361 6.40 -5.41 23.73
CA ALA A 361 6.83 -4.20 24.40
C ALA A 361 6.28 -2.93 23.71
N ARG A 362 6.17 -2.94 22.39
CA ARG A 362 5.68 -1.80 21.60
C ARG A 362 4.17 -1.64 21.75
N ARG A 363 3.42 -2.73 21.68
CA ARG A 363 1.97 -2.75 21.94
C ARG A 363 1.63 -2.27 23.36
N ALA A 364 2.45 -2.62 24.34
CA ALA A 364 2.29 -2.15 25.72
C ALA A 364 2.63 -0.65 25.87
N ALA A 365 3.71 -0.18 25.22
CA ALA A 365 4.16 1.20 25.34
C ALA A 365 3.26 2.20 24.58
N PHE A 366 2.69 1.79 23.46
CA PHE A 366 1.87 2.65 22.59
C PHE A 366 0.64 1.88 22.08
N PRO A 367 -0.33 1.55 22.95
CA PRO A 367 -1.57 0.94 22.52
C PRO A 367 -2.36 1.88 21.61
N SER A 368 -3.01 1.32 20.59
CA SER A 368 -3.87 2.05 19.64
C SER A 368 -5.20 1.35 19.42
N SER A 369 -6.19 2.09 18.94
CA SER A 369 -7.50 1.57 18.53
C SER A 369 -7.48 0.94 17.12
N GLY A 370 -6.41 1.13 16.36
CA GLY A 370 -6.50 1.01 14.92
C GLY A 370 -7.42 2.07 14.31
N GLU A 371 -7.86 1.86 13.06
CA GLU A 371 -8.79 2.76 12.38
C GLU A 371 -10.25 2.31 12.60
N VAL A 372 -11.08 3.20 13.12
CA VAL A 372 -12.52 2.98 13.32
C VAL A 372 -13.31 3.89 12.39
N ASN A 373 -14.21 3.30 11.59
CA ASN A 373 -14.98 3.99 10.57
C ASN A 373 -16.40 4.28 11.04
N PHE A 374 -16.89 5.51 10.75
CA PHE A 374 -18.24 5.95 11.06
C PHE A 374 -18.91 6.48 9.81
N THR A 375 -20.13 6.03 9.52
CA THR A 375 -20.98 6.66 8.51
C THR A 375 -21.67 7.86 9.14
N VAL A 376 -21.43 9.07 8.62
CA VAL A 376 -22.00 10.32 9.14
C VAL A 376 -22.64 11.13 8.02
N ALA A 377 -23.70 11.85 8.35
CA ALA A 377 -24.40 12.68 7.36
C ALA A 377 -23.56 13.91 6.94
N ASP A 378 -22.84 14.52 7.87
CA ASP A 378 -21.98 15.70 7.65
C ASP A 378 -20.70 15.59 8.45
N ALA A 379 -19.65 15.07 7.79
CA ALA A 379 -18.33 14.91 8.41
C ALA A 379 -17.71 16.24 8.85
N LYS A 380 -17.94 17.33 8.13
CA LYS A 380 -17.41 18.67 8.48
C LYS A 380 -18.02 19.20 9.77
N LYS A 381 -19.33 19.03 9.92
CA LYS A 381 -20.03 19.45 11.13
C LYS A 381 -19.55 18.66 12.35
N VAL A 382 -19.39 17.34 12.22
CA VAL A 382 -18.88 16.47 13.31
C VAL A 382 -17.45 16.86 13.68
N ILE A 383 -16.56 17.03 12.70
CA ILE A 383 -15.19 17.48 12.93
C ILE A 383 -15.17 18.84 13.64
N GLY A 384 -15.99 19.79 13.20
CA GLY A 384 -16.08 21.12 13.82
C GLY A 384 -16.51 21.06 15.29
N LYS A 385 -17.48 20.21 15.63
CA LYS A 385 -17.95 19.99 17.00
C LYS A 385 -16.84 19.42 17.87
N ILE A 386 -16.10 18.42 17.37
CA ILE A 386 -14.98 17.79 18.10
C ILE A 386 -13.82 18.79 18.25
N ALA A 387 -13.45 19.52 17.19
CA ALA A 387 -12.42 20.53 17.24
C ALA A 387 -12.73 21.65 18.27
N TYR A 388 -13.99 22.06 18.36
CA TYR A 388 -14.43 23.02 19.39
C TYR A 388 -14.29 22.46 20.80
N SER A 389 -14.62 21.17 21.01
CA SER A 389 -14.61 20.57 22.35
C SER A 389 -13.19 20.22 22.84
N TYR A 390 -12.31 19.78 21.94
CA TYR A 390 -10.99 19.27 22.29
C TYR A 390 -9.85 20.25 21.96
N GLY A 391 -10.02 21.14 20.99
CA GLY A 391 -8.94 22.00 20.50
C GLY A 391 -8.33 22.90 21.57
N ALA A 392 -9.14 23.45 22.49
CA ALA A 392 -8.62 24.29 23.58
C ALA A 392 -7.93 23.50 24.70
N GLN A 393 -8.09 22.18 24.71
CA GLN A 393 -7.52 21.28 25.72
C GLN A 393 -6.29 20.52 25.20
N ALA A 394 -6.07 20.54 23.89
CA ALA A 394 -4.95 19.84 23.25
C ALA A 394 -3.63 20.61 23.48
N ASP A 395 -2.56 19.86 23.74
CA ASP A 395 -1.20 20.38 23.81
C ASP A 395 -0.72 20.82 22.41
N ASP A 396 -1.16 20.11 21.36
CA ASP A 396 -0.90 20.44 19.96
C ASP A 396 -2.05 20.00 19.04
N VAL A 397 -2.26 20.72 17.94
CA VAL A 397 -3.25 20.39 16.91
C VAL A 397 -2.60 20.47 15.54
N ASP A 398 -2.57 19.34 14.82
CA ASP A 398 -2.02 19.24 13.47
C ASP A 398 -3.16 19.03 12.44
N HIS A 399 -3.01 19.64 11.26
CA HIS A 399 -3.97 19.60 10.16
C HIS A 399 -3.39 19.01 8.87
N LEU A 400 -2.31 18.26 8.96
CA LEU A 400 -1.62 17.69 7.79
C LEU A 400 -2.53 16.76 6.97
N ASP A 401 -3.31 15.90 7.67
CA ASP A 401 -4.31 15.03 7.05
C ASP A 401 -5.48 14.82 8.02
N GLY A 402 -6.53 15.60 7.84
CA GLY A 402 -7.62 15.73 8.81
C GLY A 402 -7.24 16.59 10.00
N HIS A 403 -7.59 16.14 11.19
CA HIS A 403 -7.31 16.83 12.45
C HIS A 403 -6.72 15.85 13.46
N SER A 404 -5.50 16.09 13.87
CA SER A 404 -4.82 15.35 14.94
C SER A 404 -4.75 16.21 16.20
N PHE A 405 -5.10 15.63 17.33
CA PHE A 405 -5.08 16.30 18.63
C PHE A 405 -4.17 15.55 19.58
N ASP A 406 -3.08 16.16 20.02
CA ASP A 406 -2.22 15.66 21.10
C ASP A 406 -2.77 16.14 22.44
N MET A 407 -3.10 15.22 23.33
CA MET A 407 -3.67 15.46 24.64
C MET A 407 -2.66 15.05 25.75
N GLY A 408 -1.37 14.99 25.44
CA GLY A 408 -0.29 14.63 26.35
C GLY A 408 -0.18 13.13 26.62
N ALA A 409 -1.13 12.52 27.33
CA ALA A 409 -1.14 11.09 27.64
C ALA A 409 -1.76 10.21 26.53
N TRP A 410 -2.60 10.81 25.70
CA TRP A 410 -3.28 10.16 24.57
C TRP A 410 -3.39 11.12 23.41
N ARG A 411 -3.63 10.59 22.22
CA ARG A 411 -3.77 11.35 20.97
C ARG A 411 -4.85 10.72 20.10
N PHE A 412 -5.50 11.53 19.27
CA PHE A 412 -6.38 11.00 18.25
C PHE A 412 -6.22 11.76 16.91
N ASN A 413 -6.50 11.07 15.83
CA ASN A 413 -6.64 11.63 14.48
C ASN A 413 -8.08 11.41 14.00
N LEU A 414 -8.68 12.44 13.43
CA LEU A 414 -10.03 12.42 12.88
C LEU A 414 -10.01 12.93 11.45
N ARG A 415 -10.42 12.09 10.50
CA ARG A 415 -10.31 12.37 9.08
C ARG A 415 -11.57 11.99 8.32
N ALA A 416 -12.05 12.89 7.45
CA ALA A 416 -13.07 12.54 6.47
C ALA A 416 -12.49 11.71 5.32
N SER A 417 -13.20 10.69 4.84
CA SER A 417 -12.84 10.00 3.61
C SER A 417 -13.06 10.95 2.41
N ASN A 418 -12.12 10.92 1.45
CA ASN A 418 -12.24 11.70 0.22
C ASN A 418 -13.17 11.06 -0.82
N THR A 419 -13.55 9.80 -0.61
CA THR A 419 -14.27 8.99 -1.61
C THR A 419 -15.61 8.44 -1.11
N GLU A 420 -15.79 8.39 0.20
CA GLU A 420 -16.96 7.76 0.85
C GLU A 420 -17.51 8.69 1.95
N PRO A 421 -18.79 8.59 2.32
CA PRO A 421 -19.37 9.37 3.42
C PRO A 421 -18.94 8.80 4.79
N LEU A 422 -17.64 8.63 4.98
CA LEU A 422 -17.06 8.04 6.18
C LEU A 422 -16.18 9.05 6.91
N LEU A 423 -16.26 9.02 8.23
CA LEU A 423 -15.34 9.65 9.16
C LEU A 423 -14.49 8.56 9.82
N ARG A 424 -13.18 8.75 9.83
CA ARG A 424 -12.20 7.79 10.33
C ARG A 424 -11.56 8.32 11.59
N LEU A 425 -11.55 7.51 12.64
CA LEU A 425 -10.98 7.83 13.94
C LEU A 425 -9.87 6.85 14.28
N ASN A 426 -8.73 7.38 14.73
CA ASN A 426 -7.64 6.62 15.32
C ASN A 426 -7.34 7.22 16.69
N VAL A 427 -7.18 6.38 17.70
CA VAL A 427 -6.82 6.78 19.08
C VAL A 427 -5.59 5.99 19.52
N GLU A 428 -4.61 6.66 20.11
CA GLU A 428 -3.43 6.05 20.70
C GLU A 428 -3.12 6.66 22.08
N ALA A 429 -2.43 5.91 22.93
CA ALA A 429 -2.03 6.38 24.27
C ALA A 429 -0.61 5.92 24.62
N LYS A 430 -0.02 6.57 25.63
CA LYS A 430 1.29 6.22 26.20
C LYS A 430 1.08 5.26 27.37
N GLY A 431 1.29 3.94 27.14
CA GLY A 431 1.30 2.90 28.17
C GLY A 431 -0.05 2.54 28.79
N ASP A 432 -1.17 3.03 28.25
CA ASP A 432 -2.50 2.83 28.83
C ASP A 432 -3.55 2.41 27.80
N ALA A 433 -3.76 1.10 27.64
CA ALA A 433 -4.79 0.55 26.76
C ALA A 433 -6.22 0.83 27.28
N GLY A 434 -6.40 0.99 28.58
CA GLY A 434 -7.69 1.35 29.19
C GLY A 434 -8.09 2.77 28.77
N LEU A 435 -7.13 3.69 28.73
CA LEU A 435 -7.34 5.06 28.26
C LEU A 435 -7.72 5.09 26.77
N VAL A 436 -7.10 4.27 25.93
CA VAL A 436 -7.50 4.13 24.49
C VAL A 436 -8.95 3.71 24.40
N ALA A 437 -9.37 2.66 25.12
CA ALA A 437 -10.74 2.16 25.09
C ALA A 437 -11.75 3.21 25.58
N LEU A 438 -11.42 3.91 26.67
CA LEU A 438 -12.26 4.98 27.22
C LEU A 438 -12.43 6.14 26.22
N LYS A 439 -11.34 6.63 25.64
CA LYS A 439 -11.37 7.77 24.72
C LYS A 439 -11.99 7.42 23.38
N LEU A 440 -11.79 6.20 22.90
CA LEU A 440 -12.49 5.68 21.74
C LEU A 440 -14.00 5.68 21.97
N ALA A 441 -14.48 5.21 23.12
CA ALA A 441 -15.91 5.18 23.44
C ALA A 441 -16.49 6.61 23.53
N GLU A 442 -15.80 7.53 24.20
CA GLU A 442 -16.22 8.95 24.33
C GLU A 442 -16.34 9.60 22.95
N LEU A 443 -15.31 9.51 22.10
CA LEU A 443 -15.32 10.10 20.76
C LEU A 443 -16.36 9.45 19.87
N SER A 444 -16.51 8.13 19.93
CA SER A 444 -17.54 7.39 19.16
C SER A 444 -18.94 7.85 19.50
N ALA A 445 -19.25 8.10 20.78
CA ALA A 445 -20.53 8.63 21.21
C ALA A 445 -20.79 10.03 20.64
N VAL A 446 -19.78 10.92 20.63
CA VAL A 446 -19.90 12.27 20.06
C VAL A 446 -20.11 12.23 18.55
N ILE A 447 -19.40 11.34 17.83
CA ILE A 447 -19.49 11.17 16.38
C ILE A 447 -20.88 10.63 16.00
N SER A 448 -21.37 9.63 16.74
CA SER A 448 -22.67 8.99 16.44
C SER A 448 -23.88 9.87 16.78
N ALA A 449 -23.71 10.88 17.64
CA ALA A 449 -24.74 11.83 18.02
C ALA A 449 -24.82 13.06 17.09
N GLY A 450 -23.96 13.21 16.12
CA GLY A 450 -23.85 14.39 15.26
C GLY A 450 -24.20 14.22 13.86
#